data_24ac90f7b57d5e1b856ccf318fe9faef
#
_entry.id   24ac90f7b57d5e1b856ccf318fe9faef
#
_cell.length_a   1.000
_cell.length_b   1.000
_cell.length_c   1.000
_cell.angle_alpha   90.00
_cell.angle_beta   90.00
_cell.angle_gamma   90.00
#
_symmetry.space_group_name_H-M   'P 1'
#
loop_
_entity.id
_entity.type
_entity.pdbx_description
1 polymer ?
#
loop_
_entity_poly.entity_id
_entity_poly.type
_entity_poly.pdbx_seq_one_letter_code
_entity_poly.pdbx_strand_id
1 'polypeptide(L)'
;MAESATAPTATLFSLKSPKLADGRMDNHVAKTDLMSVIVKVYASGGENAMHQHPHEDHAFVVLEGQATFHLGTDDNIKVCNKYDGVMLPKGTNYWFQSSAPENLVMLRMGAAQARPENWRAFPDGKPFVGKPKENKRIEPVVVPGEFVAVP
;
A
#
# COMPACT_ATOMS: atom_id res chain seq x y z
N MET A 1 -20.38 -28.74 -22.06
CA MET A 1 -18.94 -29.10 -21.96
C MET A 1 -18.40 -28.46 -20.69
N ALA A 2 -17.91 -29.25 -19.76
CA ALA A 2 -17.30 -28.69 -18.54
C ALA A 2 -15.96 -28.05 -18.93
N GLU A 3 -15.78 -26.75 -18.67
CA GLU A 3 -14.48 -26.13 -18.72
C GLU A 3 -13.55 -26.88 -17.78
N SER A 4 -12.48 -27.43 -18.32
CA SER A 4 -11.42 -28.03 -17.50
C SER A 4 -10.79 -26.92 -16.65
N ALA A 5 -11.17 -26.87 -15.38
CA ALA A 5 -10.53 -25.98 -14.44
C ALA A 5 -9.04 -26.33 -14.41
N THR A 6 -8.19 -25.40 -14.85
CA THR A 6 -6.74 -25.56 -14.74
C THR A 6 -6.36 -25.70 -13.28
N ALA A 7 -5.48 -26.64 -12.95
CA ALA A 7 -5.01 -26.84 -11.58
C ALA A 7 -4.35 -25.55 -11.04
N PRO A 8 -4.55 -25.23 -9.74
CA PRO A 8 -3.91 -24.09 -9.11
C PRO A 8 -2.39 -24.17 -9.24
N THR A 9 -1.76 -23.06 -9.66
CA THR A 9 -0.31 -23.00 -9.86
C THR A 9 0.31 -21.98 -8.93
N ALA A 10 1.41 -22.34 -8.27
CA ALA A 10 2.17 -21.42 -7.44
C ALA A 10 2.88 -20.36 -8.28
N THR A 11 2.90 -19.13 -7.78
CA THR A 11 3.63 -18.01 -8.38
C THR A 11 4.77 -17.58 -7.47
N LEU A 12 5.98 -17.54 -7.99
CA LEU A 12 7.14 -16.97 -7.29
C LEU A 12 7.21 -15.47 -7.56
N PHE A 13 7.56 -14.70 -6.55
CA PHE A 13 7.72 -13.25 -6.69
C PHE A 13 8.91 -12.74 -5.88
N SER A 14 9.39 -11.55 -6.23
CA SER A 14 10.44 -10.84 -5.52
C SER A 14 9.90 -9.51 -5.00
N LEU A 15 10.38 -9.08 -3.84
CA LEU A 15 10.08 -7.75 -3.30
C LEU A 15 10.98 -6.66 -3.88
N LYS A 16 12.07 -7.03 -4.58
CA LYS A 16 12.98 -6.10 -5.22
C LYS A 16 12.23 -5.07 -6.05
N SER A 17 12.40 -3.80 -5.72
CA SER A 17 11.70 -2.70 -6.36
C SER A 17 12.68 -1.58 -6.68
N PRO A 18 12.43 -0.73 -7.68
CA PRO A 18 13.26 0.42 -7.96
C PRO A 18 13.33 1.36 -6.75
N LYS A 19 14.55 1.88 -6.46
CA LYS A 19 14.72 2.99 -5.53
C LYS A 19 14.24 4.28 -6.18
N LEU A 20 13.61 5.15 -5.41
CA LEU A 20 13.09 6.43 -5.91
C LEU A 20 13.92 7.60 -5.41
N ALA A 21 14.24 8.53 -6.32
CA ALA A 21 14.75 9.85 -5.99
C ALA A 21 13.63 10.79 -5.56
N ASP A 22 12.42 10.62 -6.11
CA ASP A 22 11.24 11.40 -5.78
C ASP A 22 9.95 10.61 -6.07
N GLY A 23 8.84 11.04 -5.46
CA GLY A 23 7.52 10.48 -5.70
C GLY A 23 7.26 9.15 -4.99
N ARG A 24 6.29 8.43 -5.51
CA ARG A 24 5.85 7.14 -4.95
C ARG A 24 5.49 6.13 -6.04
N MET A 25 5.65 4.86 -5.71
CA MET A 25 5.34 3.73 -6.59
C MET A 25 4.63 2.61 -5.82
N ASP A 26 3.67 1.99 -6.47
CA ASP A 26 3.07 0.73 -6.05
C ASP A 26 3.52 -0.37 -7.02
N ASN A 27 4.40 -1.26 -6.56
CA ASN A 27 4.87 -2.41 -7.35
C ASN A 27 4.05 -3.65 -6.98
N HIS A 28 3.15 -4.04 -7.87
CA HIS A 28 2.28 -5.21 -7.70
C HIS A 28 3.08 -6.48 -8.01
N VAL A 29 3.44 -7.25 -7.00
CA VAL A 29 4.35 -8.41 -7.15
C VAL A 29 3.63 -9.74 -7.21
N ALA A 30 2.45 -9.87 -6.61
CA ALA A 30 1.64 -11.08 -6.68
C ALA A 30 0.16 -10.79 -6.41
N LYS A 31 -0.70 -11.64 -6.94
CA LYS A 31 -2.15 -11.49 -6.78
C LYS A 31 -2.86 -12.82 -7.02
N THR A 32 -3.93 -13.04 -6.25
CA THR A 32 -4.97 -14.04 -6.50
C THR A 32 -6.34 -13.34 -6.48
N ASP A 33 -7.42 -14.07 -6.62
CA ASP A 33 -8.77 -13.50 -6.50
C ASP A 33 -9.04 -12.94 -5.09
N LEU A 34 -8.42 -13.52 -4.07
CA LEU A 34 -8.64 -13.14 -2.66
C LEU A 34 -7.53 -12.23 -2.09
N MET A 35 -6.32 -12.28 -2.61
CA MET A 35 -5.17 -11.62 -2.02
C MET A 35 -4.37 -10.82 -3.04
N SER A 36 -3.84 -9.68 -2.61
CA SER A 36 -2.84 -8.90 -3.35
C SER A 36 -1.61 -8.66 -2.49
N VAL A 37 -0.43 -8.67 -3.12
CA VAL A 37 0.85 -8.35 -2.50
C VAL A 37 1.49 -7.23 -3.29
N ILE A 38 1.77 -6.12 -2.62
CA ILE A 38 2.27 -4.88 -3.23
C ILE A 38 3.46 -4.38 -2.43
N VAL A 39 4.55 -4.05 -3.10
CA VAL A 39 5.64 -3.27 -2.51
C VAL A 39 5.36 -1.80 -2.78
N LYS A 40 5.20 -1.02 -1.72
CA LYS A 40 5.01 0.43 -1.79
C LYS A 40 6.35 1.10 -1.53
N VAL A 41 6.77 1.99 -2.42
CA VAL A 41 8.01 2.76 -2.29
C VAL A 41 7.68 4.25 -2.31
N TYR A 42 8.16 4.99 -1.31
CA TYR A 42 7.96 6.43 -1.17
C TYR A 42 9.31 7.11 -0.93
N ALA A 43 9.72 8.01 -1.82
CA ALA A 43 10.94 8.79 -1.64
C ALA A 43 10.72 9.95 -0.66
N SER A 44 9.59 10.65 -0.81
CA SER A 44 9.21 11.76 0.06
C SER A 44 7.72 12.02 -0.10
N GLY A 45 7.05 12.37 0.98
CA GLY A 45 5.64 12.75 0.92
C GLY A 45 4.76 11.68 0.25
N GLY A 46 3.86 12.12 -0.58
CA GLY A 46 2.95 11.24 -1.33
C GLY A 46 1.80 10.72 -0.50
N GLU A 47 1.47 11.45 0.57
CA GLU A 47 0.41 11.10 1.50
C GLU A 47 -0.93 10.98 0.77
N ASN A 48 -1.73 10.02 1.20
CA ASN A 48 -3.13 9.94 0.84
C ASN A 48 -3.97 10.73 1.85
N ALA A 49 -5.14 11.20 1.42
CA ALA A 49 -6.16 11.66 2.36
C ALA A 49 -6.64 10.51 3.26
N MET A 50 -7.19 10.84 4.42
CA MET A 50 -7.86 9.87 5.29
C MET A 50 -8.93 9.12 4.49
N HIS A 51 -8.85 7.80 4.48
CA HIS A 51 -9.75 6.93 3.72
C HIS A 51 -9.90 5.56 4.38
N GLN A 52 -10.82 4.77 3.90
CA GLN A 52 -11.02 3.39 4.30
C GLN A 52 -11.17 2.48 3.07
N HIS A 53 -10.98 1.19 3.29
CA HIS A 53 -11.30 0.13 2.34
C HIS A 53 -12.44 -0.71 2.91
N PRO A 54 -13.69 -0.49 2.47
CA PRO A 54 -14.86 -1.13 3.09
C PRO A 54 -14.92 -2.64 2.90
N HIS A 55 -14.19 -3.18 1.92
CA HIS A 55 -14.28 -4.59 1.50
C HIS A 55 -12.95 -5.33 1.58
N GLU A 56 -11.90 -4.71 2.08
CA GLU A 56 -10.55 -5.28 2.06
C GLU A 56 -9.84 -5.06 3.40
N ASP A 57 -9.33 -6.14 4.00
CA ASP A 57 -8.38 -6.07 5.11
C ASP A 57 -7.00 -5.78 4.56
N HIS A 58 -6.22 -4.94 5.26
CA HIS A 58 -4.84 -4.66 4.91
C HIS A 58 -3.89 -5.03 6.05
N ALA A 59 -2.74 -5.59 5.69
CA ALA A 59 -1.57 -5.63 6.55
C ALA A 59 -0.44 -4.85 5.87
N PHE A 60 0.25 -4.02 6.65
CA PHE A 60 1.47 -3.34 6.22
C PHE A 60 2.63 -3.78 7.09
N VAL A 61 3.79 -3.99 6.49
CA VAL A 61 5.06 -4.23 7.18
C VAL A 61 6.11 -3.29 6.60
N VAL A 62 6.77 -2.52 7.45
CA VAL A 62 7.87 -1.65 7.03
C VAL A 62 9.13 -2.49 6.81
N LEU A 63 9.67 -2.45 5.59
CA LEU A 63 10.88 -3.14 5.20
C LEU A 63 12.12 -2.24 5.28
N GLU A 64 11.95 -0.95 4.96
CA GLU A 64 12.98 0.08 5.02
C GLU A 64 12.35 1.43 5.36
N GLY A 65 13.12 2.33 5.97
CA GLY A 65 12.64 3.64 6.38
C GLY A 65 11.70 3.61 7.57
N GLN A 66 10.82 4.59 7.63
CA GLN A 66 9.87 4.78 8.72
C GLN A 66 8.53 5.28 8.18
N ALA A 67 7.45 4.71 8.64
CA ALA A 67 6.09 5.16 8.33
C ALA A 67 5.42 5.77 9.57
N THR A 68 4.73 6.87 9.39
CA THR A 68 3.82 7.43 10.39
C THR A 68 2.39 7.20 9.92
N PHE A 69 1.65 6.37 10.65
CA PHE A 69 0.24 6.10 10.42
C PHE A 69 -0.64 6.98 11.27
N HIS A 70 -1.73 7.47 10.68
CA HIS A 70 -2.83 8.17 11.35
C HIS A 70 -4.05 7.26 11.27
N LEU A 71 -4.55 6.82 12.42
CA LEU A 71 -5.56 5.77 12.53
C LEU A 71 -6.88 6.30 13.10
N GLY A 72 -7.90 6.31 12.26
CA GLY A 72 -9.24 6.81 12.61
C GLY A 72 -9.34 8.34 12.63
N THR A 73 -8.38 9.02 13.25
CA THR A 73 -8.25 10.48 13.32
C THR A 73 -6.81 10.89 13.06
N ASP A 74 -6.60 12.18 12.74
CA ASP A 74 -5.26 12.72 12.48
C ASP A 74 -4.36 12.72 13.74
N ASP A 75 -4.95 12.76 14.92
CA ASP A 75 -4.22 12.81 16.19
C ASP A 75 -3.80 11.43 16.71
N ASN A 76 -4.42 10.36 16.23
CA ASN A 76 -4.05 8.99 16.63
C ASN A 76 -2.87 8.48 15.80
N ILE A 77 -1.69 8.90 16.18
CA ILE A 77 -0.43 8.67 15.46
C ILE A 77 0.24 7.40 15.96
N LYS A 78 0.69 6.56 15.03
CA LYS A 78 1.53 5.38 15.25
C LYS A 78 2.73 5.42 14.32
N VAL A 79 3.91 5.40 14.91
CA VAL A 79 5.17 5.32 14.17
C VAL A 79 5.57 3.85 14.03
N CYS A 80 5.80 3.42 12.80
CA CYS A 80 6.28 2.08 12.46
C CYS A 80 7.70 2.18 11.90
N ASN A 81 8.64 1.56 12.59
CA ASN A 81 10.03 1.43 12.16
C ASN A 81 10.21 0.16 11.32
N LYS A 82 11.41 -0.05 10.82
CA LYS A 82 11.76 -1.29 10.10
C LYS A 82 11.35 -2.53 10.90
N TYR A 83 10.60 -3.42 10.24
CA TYR A 83 10.01 -4.66 10.76
C TYR A 83 8.79 -4.50 11.67
N ASP A 84 8.34 -3.27 11.95
CA ASP A 84 7.02 -3.05 12.52
C ASP A 84 5.94 -3.19 11.46
N GLY A 85 4.75 -3.52 11.90
CA GLY A 85 3.59 -3.62 11.01
C GLY A 85 2.31 -3.15 11.65
N VAL A 86 1.30 -2.97 10.82
CA VAL A 86 -0.05 -2.61 11.24
C VAL A 86 -1.08 -3.45 10.50
N MET A 87 -2.06 -3.96 11.23
CA MET A 87 -3.23 -4.64 10.66
C MET A 87 -4.41 -3.68 10.67
N LEU A 88 -5.01 -3.49 9.51
CA LEU A 88 -6.15 -2.62 9.29
C LEU A 88 -7.33 -3.47 8.80
N PRO A 89 -8.25 -3.87 9.70
CA PRO A 89 -9.49 -4.50 9.27
C PRO A 89 -10.26 -3.61 8.31
N LYS A 90 -11.03 -4.21 7.41
CA LYS A 90 -11.89 -3.48 6.48
C LYS A 90 -12.73 -2.42 7.20
N GLY A 91 -12.88 -1.24 6.59
CA GLY A 91 -13.59 -0.11 7.18
C GLY A 91 -12.76 0.73 8.16
N THR A 92 -11.51 0.37 8.45
CA THR A 92 -10.63 1.21 9.26
C THR A 92 -10.22 2.46 8.48
N ASN A 93 -10.47 3.64 9.03
CA ASN A 93 -9.99 4.90 8.49
C ASN A 93 -8.51 5.08 8.77
N TYR A 94 -7.73 5.43 7.78
CA TYR A 94 -6.30 5.67 7.92
C TYR A 94 -5.71 6.50 6.79
N TRP A 95 -4.56 7.06 7.05
CA TRP A 95 -3.58 7.50 6.07
C TRP A 95 -2.18 7.35 6.67
N PHE A 96 -1.15 7.43 5.86
CA PHE A 96 0.23 7.36 6.33
C PHE A 96 1.15 8.22 5.48
N GLN A 97 2.32 8.53 6.04
CA GLN A 97 3.39 9.26 5.37
C GLN A 97 4.74 8.60 5.62
N SER A 98 5.67 8.82 4.69
CA SER A 98 7.08 8.57 4.92
C SER A 98 7.62 9.61 5.91
N SER A 99 8.31 9.17 6.95
CA SER A 99 8.78 10.04 8.04
C SER A 99 10.27 9.95 8.33
N ALA A 100 11.03 9.34 7.42
CA ALA A 100 12.50 9.30 7.46
C ALA A 100 13.09 9.83 6.15
N PRO A 101 14.39 10.23 6.13
CA PRO A 101 15.05 10.73 4.90
C PRO A 101 15.19 9.69 3.80
N GLU A 102 15.38 8.42 4.16
CA GLU A 102 15.46 7.32 3.23
C GLU A 102 14.09 6.93 2.66
N ASN A 103 14.09 6.18 1.55
CA ASN A 103 12.85 5.65 1.01
C ASN A 103 12.09 4.85 2.07
N LEU A 104 10.81 5.12 2.21
CA LEU A 104 9.90 4.22 2.91
C LEU A 104 9.56 3.07 1.97
N VAL A 105 9.87 1.86 2.39
CA VAL A 105 9.51 0.64 1.67
C VAL A 105 8.62 -0.21 2.55
N MET A 106 7.41 -0.49 2.09
CA MET A 106 6.45 -1.31 2.82
C MET A 106 5.94 -2.45 1.95
N LEU A 107 5.80 -3.61 2.57
CA LEU A 107 4.99 -4.69 2.04
C LEU A 107 3.54 -4.43 2.45
N ARG A 108 2.65 -4.32 1.47
CA ARG A 108 1.20 -4.29 1.69
C ARG A 108 0.60 -5.61 1.22
N MET A 109 -0.13 -6.24 2.10
CA MET A 109 -0.99 -7.38 1.78
C MET A 109 -2.44 -6.94 1.91
N GLY A 110 -3.25 -7.25 0.90
CA GLY A 110 -4.68 -6.95 0.90
C GLY A 110 -5.47 -8.22 0.68
N ALA A 111 -6.50 -8.46 1.49
CA ALA A 111 -7.38 -9.62 1.41
C ALA A 111 -8.85 -9.18 1.29
N ALA A 112 -9.51 -9.61 0.21
CA ALA A 112 -10.90 -9.27 -0.06
C ALA A 112 -11.62 -10.40 -0.79
N GLN A 113 -12.86 -10.66 -0.42
CA GLN A 113 -13.73 -11.60 -1.16
C GLN A 113 -14.27 -11.00 -2.47
N ALA A 114 -14.41 -9.67 -2.52
CA ALA A 114 -14.82 -8.92 -3.70
C ALA A 114 -14.09 -7.58 -3.73
N ARG A 115 -13.74 -7.14 -4.93
CA ARG A 115 -13.13 -5.83 -5.18
C ARG A 115 -13.98 -5.02 -6.13
N PRO A 116 -15.02 -4.33 -5.61
CA PRO A 116 -15.84 -3.45 -6.44
C PRO A 116 -15.00 -2.31 -7.03
N GLU A 117 -15.48 -1.70 -8.09
CA GLU A 117 -14.81 -0.60 -8.79
C GLU A 117 -14.43 0.56 -7.85
N ASN A 118 -15.30 0.88 -6.90
CA ASN A 118 -15.10 1.90 -5.85
C ASN A 118 -14.65 1.26 -4.53
N TRP A 119 -13.49 0.67 -4.52
CA TRP A 119 -12.92 -0.07 -3.39
C TRP A 119 -12.35 0.82 -2.26
N ARG A 120 -12.37 2.14 -2.42
CA ARG A 120 -12.03 3.14 -1.39
C ARG A 120 -13.22 4.00 -1.06
N ALA A 121 -13.31 4.43 0.19
CA ALA A 121 -14.30 5.40 0.65
C ALA A 121 -13.65 6.45 1.57
N PHE A 122 -14.25 7.64 1.62
CA PHE A 122 -13.95 8.63 2.65
C PHE A 122 -14.46 8.16 4.02
N PRO A 123 -14.03 8.80 5.13
CA PRO A 123 -14.51 8.45 6.47
C PRO A 123 -16.03 8.49 6.64
N ASP A 124 -16.74 9.31 5.86
CA ASP A 124 -18.19 9.38 5.83
C ASP A 124 -18.87 8.27 5.00
N GLY A 125 -18.07 7.34 4.45
CA GLY A 125 -18.55 6.22 3.64
C GLY A 125 -18.81 6.55 2.17
N LYS A 126 -18.65 7.80 1.75
CA LYS A 126 -18.81 8.17 0.33
C LYS A 126 -17.67 7.62 -0.51
N PRO A 127 -17.93 7.20 -1.76
CA PRO A 127 -16.89 6.71 -2.67
C PRO A 127 -15.76 7.72 -2.82
N PHE A 128 -14.51 7.21 -2.76
CA PHE A 128 -13.30 8.00 -2.96
C PHE A 128 -13.11 8.26 -4.46
N VAL A 129 -13.86 9.21 -5.00
CA VAL A 129 -13.85 9.55 -6.42
C VAL A 129 -12.88 10.70 -6.68
N GLY A 130 -12.02 10.52 -7.70
CA GLY A 130 -11.05 11.54 -8.09
C GLY A 130 -9.80 11.59 -7.21
N LYS A 131 -9.08 12.70 -7.29
CA LYS A 131 -7.90 12.96 -6.46
C LYS A 131 -8.27 14.06 -5.46
N PRO A 132 -8.56 13.75 -4.19
CA PRO A 132 -8.74 14.78 -3.18
C PRO A 132 -7.52 15.72 -3.16
N LYS A 133 -7.74 16.98 -2.79
CA LYS A 133 -6.65 17.98 -2.70
C LYS A 133 -5.53 17.54 -1.75
N GLU A 134 -5.88 16.76 -0.73
CA GLU A 134 -4.97 16.19 0.27
C GLU A 134 -4.16 15.01 -0.26
N ASN A 135 -4.57 14.44 -1.40
CA ASN A 135 -3.88 13.29 -1.98
C ASN A 135 -2.72 13.75 -2.87
N LYS A 136 -1.57 13.93 -2.27
CA LYS A 136 -0.33 14.36 -2.93
C LYS A 136 0.30 13.18 -3.69
N ARG A 137 -0.26 12.81 -4.82
CA ARG A 137 0.40 11.86 -5.71
C ARG A 137 1.49 12.57 -6.50
N ILE A 138 2.74 12.18 -6.26
CA ILE A 138 3.91 12.61 -7.02
C ILE A 138 4.34 11.44 -7.90
N GLU A 139 4.56 11.69 -9.20
CA GLU A 139 5.03 10.66 -10.13
C GLU A 139 6.43 10.18 -9.72
N PRO A 140 6.71 8.87 -9.80
CA PRO A 140 7.98 8.33 -9.34
C PRO A 140 9.13 8.73 -10.24
N VAL A 141 10.23 9.18 -9.64
CA VAL A 141 11.52 9.37 -10.29
C VAL A 141 12.46 8.26 -9.81
N VAL A 142 12.75 7.32 -10.69
CA VAL A 142 13.59 6.16 -10.39
C VAL A 142 15.05 6.53 -10.38
N VAL A 143 15.82 6.03 -9.40
CA VAL A 143 17.29 6.08 -9.42
C VAL A 143 17.81 4.95 -10.28
N PRO A 144 18.45 5.23 -11.43
CA PRO A 144 18.89 4.18 -12.35
C PRO A 144 19.86 3.18 -11.69
N GLY A 145 19.55 1.89 -11.82
CA GLY A 145 20.41 0.81 -11.31
C GLY A 145 20.35 0.57 -9.80
N GLU A 146 19.60 1.38 -9.05
CA GLU A 146 19.44 1.19 -7.60
C GLU A 146 18.07 0.57 -7.26
N PHE A 147 18.08 -0.30 -6.25
CA PHE A 147 16.90 -1.04 -5.82
C PHE A 147 16.76 -1.01 -4.31
N VAL A 148 15.54 -1.21 -3.83
CA VAL A 148 15.15 -1.38 -2.43
C VAL A 148 14.57 -2.79 -2.21
N ALA A 149 14.40 -3.19 -0.95
CA ALA A 149 13.95 -4.53 -0.55
C ALA A 149 14.85 -5.64 -1.13
N VAL A 150 16.14 -5.41 -1.11
CA VAL A 150 17.19 -6.36 -1.50
C VAL A 150 18.12 -6.60 -0.30
N PRO A 151 18.76 -7.79 -0.23
CA PRO A 151 19.75 -8.09 0.81
C PRO A 151 20.93 -7.14 0.77
#